data_6f5bc57a76725f5b5e06c3b837aeecee
#
_entry.id   6f5bc57a76725f5b5e06c3b837aeecee
#
_cell.length_a   1.000
_cell.length_b   1.000
_cell.length_c   1.000
_cell.angle_alpha   90.00
_cell.angle_beta   90.00
_cell.angle_gamma   90.00
#
_symmetry.space_group_name_H-M   'P 1'
#
loop_
_entity.id
_entity.type
_entity.pdbx_description
1 polymer ?
#
loop_
_entity_poly.entity_id
_entity_poly.type
_entity_poly.pdbx_seq_one_letter_code
_entity_poly.pdbx_strand_id
1 'polypeptide(L)'
;DVQAQTISSSQLGIMYSYHLKINRKWTMNFGAKANYWVKTLDWDKLTFGDMIDPRRGFIYATGDVPRGGTKGFFDASAGTVLFNKVFNIGFVAHHLNTPNESMIIGESKLPMRFTAHTSAYIKLGQKSQYTNQTAIMPSIIYAYQNGFQQLNIGTYVKYGAFTAGAWFRNRDAFILTLGVNTEKFKIGYSYDVTVSKLNNGVSGGSHEISL
;
A
#
# COMPACT_ATOMS: atom_id res chain seq x y z
N ASP A 1 -3.07 5.32 23.50
CA ASP A 1 -3.55 3.93 23.45
C ASP A 1 -2.41 3.00 23.10
N VAL A 2 -1.92 2.31 24.13
CA VAL A 2 -0.75 1.42 24.06
C VAL A 2 -1.19 -0.03 23.77
N GLN A 3 -2.10 -0.23 22.82
CA GLN A 3 -2.43 -1.57 22.30
C GLN A 3 -1.66 -1.93 21.02
N ALA A 4 -0.81 -1.07 20.56
CA ALA A 4 0.03 -1.32 19.43
C ALA A 4 1.24 -2.15 19.82
N GLN A 5 1.38 -3.30 19.16
CA GLN A 5 2.53 -4.19 19.11
C GLN A 5 2.45 -5.52 19.86
N THR A 6 1.30 -6.17 19.79
CA THR A 6 1.25 -7.60 20.06
C THR A 6 1.91 -8.41 18.93
N ILE A 7 1.88 -7.87 17.69
CA ILE A 7 2.56 -8.45 16.53
C ILE A 7 3.58 -7.45 16.00
N SER A 8 4.85 -7.84 15.96
CA SER A 8 5.88 -7.09 15.26
C SER A 8 6.25 -7.80 13.96
N SER A 9 6.53 -7.01 12.92
CA SER A 9 6.93 -7.52 11.61
C SER A 9 8.16 -6.76 11.12
N SER A 10 9.20 -7.49 10.78
CA SER A 10 10.41 -6.95 10.17
C SER A 10 10.64 -7.61 8.82
N GLN A 11 11.11 -6.85 7.84
CA GLN A 11 11.45 -7.39 6.53
C GLN A 11 12.80 -6.87 6.05
N LEU A 12 13.54 -7.77 5.39
CA LEU A 12 14.70 -7.43 4.60
C LEU A 12 14.47 -7.88 3.17
N GLY A 13 14.73 -7.02 2.20
CA GLY A 13 14.48 -7.35 0.80
C GLY A 13 15.48 -6.76 -0.16
N ILE A 14 15.66 -7.45 -1.27
CA ILE A 14 16.43 -7.01 -2.42
C ILE A 14 15.51 -6.86 -3.62
N MET A 15 15.77 -5.83 -4.42
CA MET A 15 15.06 -5.57 -5.65
C MET A 15 16.05 -5.42 -6.80
N TYR A 16 15.70 -6.01 -7.93
CA TYR A 16 16.44 -5.86 -9.17
C TYR A 16 15.50 -5.40 -10.27
N SER A 17 15.94 -4.48 -11.10
CA SER A 17 15.18 -4.06 -12.28
C SER A 17 16.06 -3.98 -13.50
N TYR A 18 15.49 -4.41 -14.62
CA TYR A 18 16.11 -4.39 -15.93
C TYR A 18 15.32 -3.49 -16.89
N HIS A 19 16.02 -2.53 -17.51
CA HIS A 19 15.45 -1.57 -18.42
C HIS A 19 15.69 -1.99 -19.86
N LEU A 20 14.62 -2.28 -20.60
CA LEU A 20 14.65 -2.64 -21.99
C LEU A 20 14.11 -1.49 -22.86
N LYS A 21 14.93 -0.87 -23.66
CA LYS A 21 14.49 0.10 -24.66
C LYS A 21 13.91 -0.66 -25.87
N ILE A 22 12.57 -0.64 -26.02
CA ILE A 22 11.90 -1.29 -27.16
C ILE A 22 12.14 -0.46 -28.43
N ASN A 23 12.01 0.85 -28.33
CA ASN A 23 12.27 1.79 -29.40
C ASN A 23 12.57 3.21 -28.83
N ARG A 24 12.68 4.22 -29.72
CA ARG A 24 12.98 5.61 -29.31
C ARG A 24 11.92 6.25 -28.40
N LYS A 25 10.70 5.71 -28.35
CA LYS A 25 9.58 6.27 -27.60
C LYS A 25 9.21 5.43 -26.38
N TRP A 26 9.37 4.10 -26.44
CA TRP A 26 8.89 3.16 -25.44
C TRP A 26 10.03 2.43 -24.74
N THR A 27 9.92 2.39 -23.42
CA THR A 27 10.81 1.63 -22.55
C THR A 27 9.97 0.67 -21.72
N MET A 28 10.44 -0.53 -21.53
CA MET A 28 9.86 -1.56 -20.69
C MET A 28 10.83 -1.88 -19.55
N ASN A 29 10.33 -1.87 -18.34
CA ASN A 29 11.09 -2.28 -17.17
C ASN A 29 10.53 -3.58 -16.63
N PHE A 30 11.40 -4.54 -16.37
CA PHE A 30 11.10 -5.75 -15.63
C PHE A 30 11.69 -5.60 -14.24
N GLY A 31 10.91 -5.94 -13.22
CA GLY A 31 11.34 -5.90 -11.83
C GLY A 31 11.07 -7.22 -11.13
N ALA A 32 12.00 -7.62 -10.29
CA ALA A 32 11.84 -8.73 -9.36
C ALA A 32 12.23 -8.27 -7.95
N LYS A 33 11.51 -8.76 -6.95
CA LYS A 33 11.73 -8.48 -5.54
C LYS A 33 11.72 -9.78 -4.76
N ALA A 34 12.68 -9.94 -3.87
CA ALA A 34 12.76 -11.03 -2.92
C ALA A 34 12.87 -10.45 -1.51
N ASN A 35 11.99 -10.87 -0.62
CA ASN A 35 11.94 -10.44 0.79
C ASN A 35 12.07 -11.64 1.70
N TYR A 36 12.73 -11.43 2.83
CA TYR A 36 12.63 -12.29 3.98
C TYR A 36 11.90 -11.55 5.09
N TRP A 37 10.82 -12.14 5.57
CA TRP A 37 9.96 -11.63 6.63
C TRP A 37 10.22 -12.36 7.92
N VAL A 38 10.23 -11.62 9.02
CA VAL A 38 10.19 -12.16 10.38
C VAL A 38 9.01 -11.52 11.08
N LYS A 39 8.03 -12.33 11.48
CA LYS A 39 6.89 -11.93 12.30
C LYS A 39 7.06 -12.51 13.69
N THR A 40 6.86 -11.69 14.71
CA THR A 40 6.96 -12.08 16.12
C THR A 40 5.66 -11.72 16.83
N LEU A 41 5.09 -12.68 17.53
CA LEU A 41 3.92 -12.54 18.38
C LEU A 41 4.37 -12.49 19.83
N ASP A 42 4.04 -11.41 20.52
CA ASP A 42 4.30 -11.26 21.96
C ASP A 42 3.14 -11.87 22.75
N TRP A 43 3.36 -13.09 23.24
CA TRP A 43 2.36 -13.85 23.98
C TRP A 43 1.99 -13.23 25.31
N ASP A 44 2.91 -12.54 25.95
CA ASP A 44 2.70 -11.92 27.26
C ASP A 44 1.71 -10.75 27.20
N LYS A 45 1.47 -10.20 26.00
CA LYS A 45 0.49 -9.15 25.75
C LYS A 45 -0.87 -9.67 25.29
N LEU A 46 -1.02 -10.97 25.13
CA LEU A 46 -2.30 -11.57 24.74
C LEU A 46 -3.17 -11.77 25.96
N THR A 47 -4.47 -11.51 25.80
CA THR A 47 -5.49 -11.80 26.78
C THR A 47 -6.45 -12.85 26.22
N PHE A 48 -6.71 -13.87 26.99
CA PHE A 48 -7.54 -15.01 26.60
C PHE A 48 -8.84 -15.03 27.41
N GLY A 49 -9.88 -15.66 26.86
CA GLY A 49 -11.19 -15.72 27.49
C GLY A 49 -11.21 -16.43 28.86
N ASP A 50 -10.31 -17.39 29.08
CA ASP A 50 -10.13 -18.12 30.32
C ASP A 50 -9.51 -17.29 31.45
N MET A 51 -8.92 -16.13 31.11
CA MET A 51 -8.36 -15.18 32.08
C MET A 51 -9.43 -14.29 32.71
N ILE A 52 -10.67 -14.30 32.20
CA ILE A 52 -11.73 -13.37 32.59
C ILE A 52 -12.60 -13.95 33.70
N ASP A 53 -12.65 -13.30 34.86
CA ASP A 53 -13.70 -13.48 35.85
C ASP A 53 -14.90 -12.55 35.54
N PRO A 54 -16.14 -13.06 35.52
CA PRO A 54 -17.33 -12.26 35.17
C PRO A 54 -17.56 -11.02 36.03
N ARG A 55 -16.99 -10.99 37.27
CA ARG A 55 -17.16 -9.90 38.23
C ARG A 55 -15.90 -9.10 38.50
N ARG A 56 -14.71 -9.68 38.26
CA ARG A 56 -13.42 -9.10 38.62
C ARG A 56 -12.52 -8.76 37.45
N GLY A 57 -12.91 -9.14 36.20
CA GLY A 57 -12.11 -8.91 34.99
C GLY A 57 -10.96 -9.91 34.82
N PHE A 58 -9.86 -9.48 34.27
CA PHE A 58 -8.70 -10.35 33.95
C PHE A 58 -7.88 -10.64 35.21
N ILE A 59 -8.13 -11.75 35.90
CA ILE A 59 -7.46 -12.13 37.16
C ILE A 59 -6.87 -13.55 37.13
N TYR A 60 -7.22 -14.40 36.18
CA TYR A 60 -6.72 -15.75 36.10
C TYR A 60 -5.51 -15.82 35.16
N ALA A 61 -4.60 -16.76 35.41
CA ALA A 61 -3.59 -17.13 34.43
C ALA A 61 -4.22 -18.03 33.38
N THR A 62 -3.84 -17.81 32.11
CA THR A 62 -4.32 -18.66 31.01
C THR A 62 -3.77 -20.07 31.10
N GLY A 63 -4.59 -21.06 30.77
CA GLY A 63 -4.18 -22.42 30.53
C GLY A 63 -3.60 -22.65 29.12
N ASP A 64 -3.69 -21.65 28.24
CA ASP A 64 -3.14 -21.74 26.90
C ASP A 64 -1.60 -21.66 26.91
N VAL A 65 -0.99 -22.57 26.18
CA VAL A 65 0.48 -22.67 26.08
C VAL A 65 0.92 -21.95 24.79
N PRO A 66 1.96 -21.10 24.85
CA PRO A 66 2.56 -20.50 23.67
C PRO A 66 2.96 -21.55 22.65
N ARG A 67 2.36 -21.51 21.44
CA ARG A 67 2.59 -22.50 20.37
C ARG A 67 3.47 -21.98 19.25
N GLY A 68 4.36 -21.11 19.56
CA GLY A 68 5.22 -20.40 18.63
C GLY A 68 5.35 -18.97 19.10
N GLY A 69 6.01 -18.12 18.39
CA GLY A 69 6.20 -16.71 18.75
C GLY A 69 6.87 -15.98 17.60
N THR A 70 7.69 -16.70 16.84
CA THR A 70 8.42 -16.10 15.71
C THR A 70 8.30 -16.98 14.49
N LYS A 71 7.94 -16.37 13.37
CA LYS A 71 7.85 -17.02 12.05
C LYS A 71 8.66 -16.28 11.03
N GLY A 72 9.64 -16.96 10.44
CA GLY A 72 10.35 -16.48 9.25
C GLY A 72 9.79 -17.12 8.00
N PHE A 73 9.65 -16.32 6.92
CA PHE A 73 9.28 -16.84 5.61
C PHE A 73 9.83 -15.95 4.49
N PHE A 74 9.98 -16.55 3.32
CA PHE A 74 10.44 -15.90 2.12
C PHE A 74 9.25 -15.50 1.25
N ASP A 75 9.32 -14.32 0.61
CA ASP A 75 8.28 -13.78 -0.26
C ASP A 75 8.91 -13.25 -1.55
N ALA A 76 8.35 -13.61 -2.69
CA ALA A 76 8.82 -13.21 -4.00
C ALA A 76 7.73 -12.45 -4.76
N SER A 77 8.15 -11.43 -5.52
CA SER A 77 7.27 -10.65 -6.38
C SER A 77 7.97 -10.34 -7.69
N ALA A 78 7.20 -10.24 -8.76
CA ALA A 78 7.71 -9.80 -10.06
C ALA A 78 6.71 -8.89 -10.77
N GLY A 79 7.21 -8.01 -11.60
CA GLY A 79 6.34 -7.10 -12.34
C GLY A 79 7.02 -6.48 -13.55
N THR A 80 6.22 -5.79 -14.32
CA THR A 80 6.68 -5.07 -15.51
C THR A 80 5.95 -3.74 -15.65
N VAL A 81 6.65 -2.75 -16.18
CA VAL A 81 6.08 -1.44 -16.51
C VAL A 81 6.52 -1.06 -17.91
N LEU A 82 5.55 -0.82 -18.79
CA LEU A 82 5.76 -0.23 -20.11
C LEU A 82 5.44 1.27 -20.03
N PHE A 83 6.35 2.11 -20.46
CA PHE A 83 6.13 3.55 -20.37
C PHE A 83 6.76 4.33 -21.53
N ASN A 84 6.22 5.52 -21.74
CA ASN A 84 6.76 6.55 -22.59
C ASN A 84 6.67 7.92 -21.91
N LYS A 85 6.84 9.03 -22.64
CA LYS A 85 6.75 10.40 -22.10
C LYS A 85 5.36 10.81 -21.63
N VAL A 86 4.32 10.10 -22.06
CA VAL A 86 2.92 10.44 -21.79
C VAL A 86 2.22 9.37 -20.98
N PHE A 87 2.41 8.08 -21.31
CA PHE A 87 1.68 6.96 -20.72
C PHE A 87 2.61 6.03 -19.96
N ASN A 88 2.08 5.44 -18.90
CA ASN A 88 2.64 4.24 -18.29
C ASN A 88 1.53 3.22 -18.04
N ILE A 89 1.89 1.94 -18.16
CA ILE A 89 1.05 0.79 -17.83
C ILE A 89 1.93 -0.20 -17.11
N GLY A 90 1.53 -0.64 -15.94
CA GLY A 90 2.29 -1.61 -15.15
C GLY A 90 1.43 -2.73 -14.62
N PHE A 91 2.07 -3.87 -14.42
CA PHE A 91 1.49 -5.06 -13.82
C PHE A 91 2.49 -5.70 -12.87
N VAL A 92 2.01 -6.10 -11.69
CA VAL A 92 2.83 -6.73 -10.65
C VAL A 92 2.07 -7.92 -10.06
N ALA A 93 2.75 -9.03 -9.91
CA ALA A 93 2.30 -10.19 -9.13
C ALA A 93 3.14 -10.28 -7.84
N HIS A 94 2.47 -10.16 -6.71
CA HIS A 94 3.05 -10.30 -5.38
C HIS A 94 2.78 -11.70 -4.83
N HIS A 95 3.58 -12.14 -3.88
CA HIS A 95 3.43 -13.42 -3.18
C HIS A 95 3.42 -14.61 -4.14
N LEU A 96 4.34 -14.62 -5.11
CA LEU A 96 4.42 -15.65 -6.16
C LEU A 96 4.59 -17.06 -5.59
N ASN A 97 5.28 -17.18 -4.47
CA ASN A 97 5.52 -18.43 -3.78
C ASN A 97 4.46 -18.75 -2.71
N THR A 98 3.38 -17.95 -2.60
CA THR A 98 2.29 -18.12 -1.63
C THR A 98 2.79 -18.55 -0.24
N PRO A 99 3.64 -17.72 0.43
CA PRO A 99 4.30 -18.14 1.65
C PRO A 99 3.31 -18.43 2.77
N ASN A 100 3.64 -19.41 3.62
CA ASN A 100 2.87 -19.69 4.82
C ASN A 100 3.32 -18.75 5.95
N GLU A 101 2.43 -17.85 6.36
CA GLU A 101 2.68 -16.85 7.42
C GLU A 101 2.11 -17.23 8.79
N SER A 102 1.58 -18.47 8.94
CA SER A 102 1.01 -18.94 10.20
C SER A 102 2.08 -18.94 11.31
N MET A 103 1.78 -18.31 12.42
CA MET A 103 2.60 -18.28 13.64
C MET A 103 2.19 -19.37 14.64
N ILE A 104 1.12 -20.10 14.33
CA ILE A 104 0.59 -21.22 15.13
C ILE A 104 0.61 -22.52 14.33
N ILE A 105 0.20 -23.62 14.94
CA ILE A 105 0.04 -24.90 14.24
C ILE A 105 -1.08 -24.76 13.21
N GLY A 106 -0.75 -24.92 11.93
CA GLY A 106 -1.68 -24.82 10.81
C GLY A 106 -1.07 -24.13 9.60
N GLU A 107 -1.83 -24.04 8.52
CA GLU A 107 -1.43 -23.35 7.30
C GLU A 107 -2.24 -22.05 7.12
N SER A 108 -1.53 -20.94 6.93
CA SER A 108 -2.09 -19.66 6.53
C SER A 108 -1.29 -19.16 5.33
N LYS A 109 -1.60 -19.70 4.16
CA LYS A 109 -0.93 -19.33 2.91
C LYS A 109 -1.39 -17.94 2.47
N LEU A 110 -0.45 -17.04 2.28
CA LEU A 110 -0.71 -15.71 1.75
C LEU A 110 -0.99 -15.82 0.23
N PRO A 111 -2.22 -15.51 -0.22
CA PRO A 111 -2.57 -15.68 -1.62
C PRO A 111 -1.82 -14.69 -2.52
N MET A 112 -1.57 -15.06 -3.76
CA MET A 112 -1.03 -14.14 -4.76
C MET A 112 -1.91 -12.91 -4.89
N ARG A 113 -1.26 -11.74 -4.96
CA ARG A 113 -1.92 -10.46 -5.21
C ARG A 113 -1.45 -9.92 -6.56
N PHE A 114 -2.41 -9.58 -7.40
CA PHE A 114 -2.18 -8.95 -8.69
C PHE A 114 -2.52 -7.47 -8.59
N THR A 115 -1.63 -6.63 -9.10
CA THR A 115 -1.84 -5.18 -9.18
C THR A 115 -1.57 -4.72 -10.60
N ALA A 116 -2.52 -4.02 -11.20
CA ALA A 116 -2.35 -3.34 -12.48
C ALA A 116 -2.54 -1.84 -12.29
N HIS A 117 -1.75 -1.04 -12.97
CA HIS A 117 -1.94 0.41 -12.97
C HIS A 117 -1.71 1.00 -14.35
N THR A 118 -2.37 2.10 -14.60
CA THR A 118 -2.10 2.93 -15.77
C THR A 118 -2.25 4.39 -15.41
N SER A 119 -1.44 5.23 -16.03
CA SER A 119 -1.59 6.68 -15.92
C SER A 119 -1.12 7.39 -17.18
N ALA A 120 -1.60 8.63 -17.36
CA ALA A 120 -1.16 9.50 -18.43
C ALA A 120 -0.68 10.84 -17.87
N TYR A 121 0.36 11.41 -18.45
CA TYR A 121 0.87 12.75 -18.15
C TYR A 121 0.54 13.69 -19.31
N ILE A 122 -0.52 14.46 -19.17
CA ILE A 122 -1.08 15.32 -20.22
C ILE A 122 -0.72 16.77 -19.90
N LYS A 123 0.12 17.38 -20.70
CA LYS A 123 0.49 18.79 -20.57
C LYS A 123 -0.62 19.63 -21.17
N LEU A 124 -1.11 20.63 -20.42
CA LEU A 124 -2.08 21.61 -20.86
C LEU A 124 -1.37 22.93 -21.15
N GLY A 125 -1.54 23.42 -22.38
CA GLY A 125 -0.92 24.66 -22.84
C GLY A 125 0.58 24.54 -23.13
N GLN A 126 1.16 25.62 -23.64
CA GLN A 126 2.59 25.73 -23.86
C GLN A 126 3.26 26.38 -22.67
N LYS A 127 4.44 25.89 -22.30
CA LYS A 127 5.30 26.56 -21.32
C LYS A 127 5.74 27.89 -21.90
N SER A 128 5.34 28.98 -21.26
CA SER A 128 5.81 30.32 -21.57
C SER A 128 6.81 30.81 -20.51
N GLN A 129 7.62 31.79 -20.84
CA GLN A 129 8.53 32.44 -19.90
C GLN A 129 7.77 33.07 -18.70
N TYR A 130 6.48 33.34 -18.86
CA TYR A 130 5.63 34.01 -17.86
C TYR A 130 4.56 33.10 -17.24
N THR A 131 4.42 31.86 -17.70
CA THR A 131 3.38 30.96 -17.21
C THR A 131 3.93 29.58 -16.86
N ASN A 132 3.53 29.07 -15.68
CA ASN A 132 3.82 27.72 -15.28
C ASN A 132 3.06 26.72 -16.17
N GLN A 133 3.72 25.64 -16.55
CA GLN A 133 3.08 24.56 -17.30
C GLN A 133 2.11 23.80 -16.39
N THR A 134 0.85 23.75 -16.82
CA THR A 134 -0.16 22.90 -16.19
C THR A 134 -0.08 21.49 -16.78
N ALA A 135 -0.24 20.47 -15.93
CA ALA A 135 -0.37 19.09 -16.37
C ALA A 135 -1.47 18.38 -15.59
N ILE A 136 -2.18 17.47 -16.26
CA ILE A 136 -3.16 16.58 -15.65
C ILE A 136 -2.61 15.16 -15.73
N MET A 137 -2.79 14.40 -14.64
CA MET A 137 -2.31 13.00 -14.51
C MET A 137 -3.44 12.07 -14.11
N PRO A 138 -4.37 11.72 -15.01
CA PRO A 138 -5.36 10.70 -14.73
C PRO A 138 -4.69 9.35 -14.51
N SER A 139 -5.19 8.59 -13.54
CA SER A 139 -4.59 7.33 -13.12
C SER A 139 -5.66 6.34 -12.65
N ILE A 140 -5.41 5.07 -12.92
CA ILE A 140 -6.23 3.95 -12.48
C ILE A 140 -5.31 2.92 -11.86
N ILE A 141 -5.69 2.38 -10.70
CA ILE A 141 -5.01 1.28 -10.04
C ILE A 141 -6.04 0.22 -9.70
N TYR A 142 -5.79 -1.00 -10.10
CA TYR A 142 -6.63 -2.16 -9.77
C TYR A 142 -5.79 -3.20 -9.04
N ALA A 143 -6.32 -3.71 -7.92
CA ALA A 143 -5.71 -4.79 -7.16
C ALA A 143 -6.72 -5.92 -6.94
N TYR A 144 -6.24 -7.15 -7.05
CA TYR A 144 -7.00 -8.37 -6.80
C TYR A 144 -6.20 -9.34 -5.93
N GLN A 145 -6.84 -9.88 -4.89
CA GLN A 145 -6.24 -10.91 -4.03
C GLN A 145 -7.34 -11.79 -3.45
N ASN A 146 -7.35 -13.07 -3.80
CA ASN A 146 -8.25 -14.08 -3.22
C ASN A 146 -9.73 -13.64 -3.09
N GLY A 147 -10.31 -13.12 -4.18
CA GLY A 147 -11.69 -12.62 -4.21
C GLY A 147 -11.85 -11.16 -3.77
N PHE A 148 -10.88 -10.58 -3.06
CA PHE A 148 -10.88 -9.16 -2.75
C PHE A 148 -10.46 -8.36 -3.97
N GLN A 149 -11.23 -7.30 -4.27
CA GLN A 149 -10.98 -6.41 -5.40
C GLN A 149 -11.00 -4.96 -4.93
N GLN A 150 -10.03 -4.20 -5.37
CA GLN A 150 -9.94 -2.77 -5.09
C GLN A 150 -9.63 -2.00 -6.37
N LEU A 151 -10.49 -1.05 -6.70
CA LEU A 151 -10.31 -0.15 -7.84
C LEU A 151 -10.15 1.28 -7.31
N ASN A 152 -9.04 1.91 -7.64
CA ASN A 152 -8.78 3.32 -7.38
C ASN A 152 -8.73 4.05 -8.72
N ILE A 153 -9.52 5.12 -8.85
CA ILE A 153 -9.52 6.01 -10.02
C ILE A 153 -9.29 7.43 -9.51
N GLY A 154 -8.38 8.14 -10.10
CA GLY A 154 -8.11 9.50 -9.66
C GLY A 154 -7.32 10.31 -10.67
N THR A 155 -7.07 11.54 -10.31
CA THR A 155 -6.27 12.45 -11.11
C THR A 155 -5.50 13.41 -10.23
N TYR A 156 -4.33 13.81 -10.70
CA TYR A 156 -3.58 14.93 -10.16
C TYR A 156 -3.56 16.06 -11.19
N VAL A 157 -3.66 17.28 -10.68
CA VAL A 157 -3.40 18.50 -11.44
C VAL A 157 -2.14 19.14 -10.87
N LYS A 158 -1.16 19.36 -11.73
CA LYS A 158 0.10 20.02 -11.39
C LYS A 158 0.14 21.40 -12.01
N TYR A 159 0.48 22.40 -11.19
CA TYR A 159 0.71 23.78 -11.62
C TYR A 159 1.99 24.33 -10.98
N GLY A 160 3.06 24.44 -11.76
CA GLY A 160 4.36 24.79 -11.22
C GLY A 160 4.86 23.81 -10.14
N ALA A 161 5.07 24.33 -8.95
CA ALA A 161 5.45 23.53 -7.77
C ALA A 161 4.26 22.86 -7.07
N PHE A 162 3.04 23.32 -7.31
CA PHE A 162 1.85 22.83 -6.63
C PHE A 162 1.25 21.61 -7.34
N THR A 163 0.73 20.68 -6.55
CA THR A 163 -0.01 19.51 -7.04
C THR A 163 -1.25 19.32 -6.17
N ALA A 164 -2.40 19.17 -6.80
CA ALA A 164 -3.63 18.79 -6.13
C ALA A 164 -4.16 17.52 -6.78
N GLY A 165 -4.77 16.63 -6.00
CA GLY A 165 -5.30 15.38 -6.50
C GLY A 165 -6.60 14.99 -5.84
N ALA A 166 -7.42 14.24 -6.57
CA ALA A 166 -8.64 13.63 -6.07
C ALA A 166 -8.71 12.19 -6.57
N TRP A 167 -9.02 11.28 -5.65
CA TRP A 167 -9.11 9.86 -5.91
C TRP A 167 -10.39 9.30 -5.34
N PHE A 168 -10.95 8.35 -6.05
CA PHE A 168 -12.06 7.53 -5.60
C PHE A 168 -11.59 6.08 -5.47
N ARG A 169 -11.75 5.52 -4.27
CA ARG A 169 -11.55 4.12 -3.98
C ARG A 169 -12.92 3.45 -3.92
N ASN A 170 -13.16 2.53 -4.87
CA ASN A 170 -14.46 1.88 -4.99
C ASN A 170 -14.87 1.20 -3.67
N ARG A 171 -16.07 1.52 -3.18
CA ARG A 171 -16.73 1.00 -1.97
C ARG A 171 -16.00 1.34 -0.65
N ASP A 172 -15.08 2.28 -0.66
CA ASP A 172 -14.26 2.57 0.52
C ASP A 172 -14.18 4.06 0.81
N ALA A 173 -13.53 4.86 -0.04
CA ALA A 173 -13.19 6.24 0.32
C ALA A 173 -13.06 7.19 -0.86
N PHE A 174 -13.18 8.50 -0.55
CA PHE A 174 -12.65 9.60 -1.37
C PHE A 174 -11.36 10.11 -0.72
N ILE A 175 -10.34 10.32 -1.53
CA ILE A 175 -9.05 10.80 -1.06
C ILE A 175 -8.74 12.13 -1.74
N LEU A 176 -8.44 13.15 -0.96
CA LEU A 176 -7.98 14.45 -1.45
C LEU A 176 -6.49 14.60 -1.10
N THR A 177 -5.71 15.07 -2.05
CA THR A 177 -4.27 15.27 -1.88
C THR A 177 -3.86 16.66 -2.28
N LEU A 178 -2.96 17.25 -1.51
CA LEU A 178 -2.29 18.52 -1.82
C LEU A 178 -0.79 18.35 -1.64
N GLY A 179 0.00 18.95 -2.50
CA GLY A 179 1.45 18.82 -2.41
C GLY A 179 2.19 20.01 -3.01
N VAL A 180 3.39 20.21 -2.49
CA VAL A 180 4.37 21.14 -3.02
C VAL A 180 5.64 20.38 -3.37
N ASN A 181 6.07 20.52 -4.60
CA ASN A 181 7.24 19.82 -5.14
C ASN A 181 8.21 20.85 -5.72
N THR A 182 9.27 21.10 -4.97
CA THR A 182 10.38 21.98 -5.36
C THR A 182 11.60 21.13 -5.75
N GLU A 183 12.67 21.78 -6.20
CA GLU A 183 13.94 21.09 -6.48
C GLU A 183 14.60 20.48 -5.23
N LYS A 184 14.34 21.05 -4.05
CA LYS A 184 15.01 20.69 -2.79
C LYS A 184 14.16 19.81 -1.89
N PHE A 185 12.85 19.93 -1.92
CA PHE A 185 11.94 19.19 -1.05
C PHE A 185 10.60 18.90 -1.73
N LYS A 186 9.94 17.88 -1.24
CA LYS A 186 8.58 17.50 -1.64
C LYS A 186 7.78 17.30 -0.36
N ILE A 187 6.68 18.03 -0.23
CA ILE A 187 5.76 17.87 0.89
C ILE A 187 4.40 17.53 0.31
N GLY A 188 3.77 16.53 0.86
CA GLY A 188 2.42 16.12 0.50
C GLY A 188 1.56 15.93 1.74
N TYR A 189 0.29 16.23 1.58
CA TYR A 189 -0.77 15.95 2.55
C TYR A 189 -1.89 15.24 1.83
N SER A 190 -2.40 14.17 2.42
CA SER A 190 -3.61 13.50 1.97
C SER A 190 -4.62 13.34 3.08
N TYR A 191 -5.88 13.45 2.71
CA TYR A 191 -7.03 13.20 3.56
C TYR A 191 -7.95 12.19 2.91
N ASP A 192 -8.19 11.09 3.61
CA ASP A 192 -9.04 9.99 3.19
C ASP A 192 -10.38 10.08 3.94
N VAL A 193 -11.45 10.29 3.18
CA VAL A 193 -12.83 10.36 3.70
C VAL A 193 -13.50 9.02 3.43
N THR A 194 -13.71 8.23 4.48
CA THR A 194 -14.37 6.94 4.39
C THR A 194 -15.85 7.10 4.04
N VAL A 195 -16.31 6.47 2.95
CA VAL A 195 -17.71 6.45 2.50
C VAL A 195 -18.33 5.05 2.57
N SER A 196 -17.61 4.09 3.13
CA SER A 196 -18.11 2.73 3.34
C SER A 196 -19.16 2.70 4.46
N LYS A 197 -19.80 1.52 4.64
CA LYS A 197 -20.77 1.29 5.72
C LYS A 197 -20.23 1.51 7.14
N LEU A 198 -18.91 1.58 7.31
CA LEU A 198 -18.25 2.10 8.49
C LEU A 198 -18.41 3.62 8.50
N ASN A 199 -19.49 4.08 9.12
CA ASN A 199 -19.91 5.47 9.17
C ASN A 199 -18.80 6.39 9.69
N ASN A 200 -18.67 7.61 9.14
CA ASN A 200 -17.75 8.68 9.57
C ASN A 200 -17.79 9.01 11.07
N GLY A 201 -18.83 8.59 11.79
CA GLY A 201 -18.91 8.73 13.26
C GLY A 201 -18.00 7.77 14.03
N VAL A 202 -17.46 6.72 13.36
CA VAL A 202 -16.59 5.71 13.99
C VAL A 202 -15.14 5.81 13.47
N SER A 203 -14.94 6.28 12.23
CA SER A 203 -13.60 6.54 11.69
C SER A 203 -13.53 8.00 11.24
N GLY A 204 -12.85 8.85 11.96
CA GLY A 204 -12.68 10.28 11.67
C GLY A 204 -11.89 10.58 10.38
N GLY A 205 -11.80 9.61 9.44
CA GLY A 205 -10.94 9.69 8.28
C GLY A 205 -9.47 9.41 8.60
N SER A 206 -8.61 9.39 7.59
CA SER A 206 -7.16 9.22 7.76
C SER A 206 -6.42 10.43 7.21
N HIS A 207 -5.45 10.89 7.96
CA HIS A 207 -4.57 11.99 7.57
C HIS A 207 -3.15 11.44 7.37
N GLU A 208 -2.52 11.77 6.26
CA GLU A 208 -1.16 11.37 5.95
C GLU A 208 -0.34 12.57 5.53
N ILE A 209 0.86 12.70 6.07
CA ILE A 209 1.85 13.69 5.67
C ILE A 209 3.06 12.95 5.12
N SER A 210 3.52 13.34 3.94
CA SER A 210 4.70 12.82 3.28
C SER A 210 5.74 13.92 3.07
N LEU A 211 7.02 13.59 3.28
CA LEU A 211 8.19 14.46 3.14
C LEU A 211 9.18 13.86 2.16
#